data_8d332e03de09036ba34b8976257f9075
#
_entry.id   8d332e03de09036ba34b8976257f9075
#
_cell.length_a   1.000
_cell.length_b   1.000
_cell.length_c   1.000
_cell.angle_alpha   90.00
_cell.angle_beta   90.00
_cell.angle_gamma   90.00
#
_symmetry.space_group_name_H-M   'P 1'
#
loop_
_entity.id
_entity.type
_entity.pdbx_description
1 polymer ?
#
loop_
_entity_poly.entity_id
_entity_poly.type
_entity_poly.pdbx_seq_one_letter_code
_entity_poly.pdbx_strand_id
1 'polypeptide(L)'
;MLNQELSKKRKKYELLMRTLMLVSVGLTATLVLFLLIYVLVRGIPNITWELLSTAPSYLTERIGILPDILNTVYIVMATLLIVLPIGVGAAIYLTEYASNKKLVGMIEYAAETLAGIPSIIYGLVGMLLFSNSIGTCLLAGSLTLVIMNLPTIMRTTQESLKTVPQSYREGAFGLGAGKWRVVRTVVLPGCVDGVITGCILSAGRILGESAALLFTAGFAHTINGVVDGLSAPGATLTVALYVYAKEQGEFGVAFAIAAILMVLTLLINFAATLVQKHFAKRRSL
;
A
#
# COMPACT_ATOMS: atom_id res chain seq x y z
N MET A 1 37.22 5.12 28.41
CA MET A 1 36.27 4.41 29.31
C MET A 1 35.93 5.34 30.49
N LEU A 2 34.96 6.22 30.35
CA LEU A 2 34.46 7.09 31.40
C LEU A 2 33.18 6.48 31.95
N ASN A 3 33.31 5.65 32.98
CA ASN A 3 32.20 5.23 33.82
C ASN A 3 31.81 6.42 34.71
N GLN A 4 31.06 7.38 34.14
CA GLN A 4 30.41 8.40 34.96
C GLN A 4 29.31 7.70 35.76
N GLU A 5 29.50 7.57 37.04
CA GLU A 5 28.40 7.22 37.97
C GLU A 5 27.30 8.26 37.81
N LEU A 6 26.24 7.89 37.09
CA LEU A 6 25.06 8.71 36.96
C LEU A 6 24.52 9.06 38.34
N SER A 7 24.29 10.33 38.64
CA SER A 7 23.73 10.76 39.92
C SER A 7 22.41 9.99 40.21
N LYS A 8 22.11 9.72 41.49
CA LYS A 8 20.89 8.99 41.89
C LYS A 8 19.60 9.57 41.24
N LYS A 9 19.55 10.88 41.01
CA LYS A 9 18.45 11.56 40.31
C LYS A 9 18.37 11.16 38.83
N ARG A 10 19.50 11.07 38.12
CA ARG A 10 19.55 10.64 36.70
C ARG A 10 19.15 9.18 36.58
N LYS A 11 19.61 8.29 37.46
CA LYS A 11 19.20 6.87 37.45
C LYS A 11 17.70 6.71 37.69
N LYS A 12 17.09 7.49 38.60
CA LYS A 12 15.63 7.47 38.80
C LYS A 12 14.86 7.98 37.56
N TYR A 13 15.33 9.06 36.95
CA TYR A 13 14.74 9.60 35.72
C TYR A 13 14.85 8.61 34.56
N GLU A 14 16.00 8.01 34.35
CA GLU A 14 16.22 6.99 33.33
C GLU A 14 15.32 5.77 33.56
N LEU A 15 15.19 5.30 34.78
CA LEU A 15 14.29 4.20 35.13
C LEU A 15 12.83 4.57 34.83
N LEU A 16 12.40 5.77 35.23
CA LEU A 16 11.04 6.26 34.94
C LEU A 16 10.75 6.31 33.45
N MET A 17 11.68 6.91 32.66
CA MET A 17 11.53 6.99 31.21
C MET A 17 11.48 5.62 30.55
N ARG A 18 12.38 4.71 30.97
CA ARG A 18 12.40 3.34 30.48
C ARG A 18 11.11 2.59 30.81
N THR A 19 10.58 2.76 32.02
CA THR A 19 9.31 2.14 32.42
C THR A 19 8.15 2.70 31.60
N LEU A 20 8.07 4.02 31.41
CA LEU A 20 7.06 4.64 30.57
C LEU A 20 7.10 4.13 29.12
N MET A 21 8.31 4.03 28.54
CA MET A 21 8.50 3.46 27.20
C MET A 21 8.02 2.00 27.12
N LEU A 22 8.41 1.17 28.09
CA LEU A 22 7.99 -0.24 28.15
C LEU A 22 6.47 -0.38 28.32
N VAL A 23 5.84 0.44 29.15
CA VAL A 23 4.38 0.46 29.34
C VAL A 23 3.69 0.88 28.03
N SER A 24 4.18 1.92 27.36
CA SER A 24 3.63 2.37 26.07
C SER A 24 3.73 1.28 25.00
N VAL A 25 4.89 0.64 24.87
CA VAL A 25 5.08 -0.48 23.94
C VAL A 25 4.16 -1.66 24.29
N GLY A 26 4.10 -2.03 25.58
CA GLY A 26 3.23 -3.10 26.06
C GLY A 26 1.75 -2.84 25.78
N LEU A 27 1.28 -1.63 26.04
CA LEU A 27 -0.10 -1.21 25.80
C LEU A 27 -0.44 -1.24 24.29
N THR A 28 0.44 -0.70 23.47
CA THR A 28 0.26 -0.72 22.00
C THR A 28 0.25 -2.15 21.46
N ALA A 29 1.20 -2.97 21.88
CA ALA A 29 1.27 -4.38 21.45
C ALA A 29 0.03 -5.16 21.88
N THR A 30 -0.43 -4.97 23.13
CA THR A 30 -1.64 -5.62 23.66
C THR A 30 -2.88 -5.20 22.87
N LEU A 31 -3.04 -3.92 22.56
CA LEU A 31 -4.17 -3.41 21.80
C LEU A 31 -4.18 -3.97 20.38
N VAL A 32 -3.04 -3.99 19.71
CA VAL A 32 -2.92 -4.55 18.35
C VAL A 32 -3.25 -6.05 18.36
N LEU A 33 -2.65 -6.80 19.28
CA LEU A 33 -2.91 -8.24 19.41
C LEU A 33 -4.38 -8.52 19.75
N PHE A 34 -4.97 -7.74 20.65
CA PHE A 34 -6.40 -7.86 20.98
C PHE A 34 -7.27 -7.67 19.74
N LEU A 35 -7.04 -6.61 18.95
CA LEU A 35 -7.82 -6.36 17.74
C LEU A 35 -7.65 -7.48 16.71
N LEU A 36 -6.42 -7.95 16.48
CA LEU A 36 -6.15 -9.06 15.56
C LEU A 36 -6.87 -10.34 15.99
N ILE A 37 -6.73 -10.71 17.27
CA ILE A 37 -7.38 -11.90 17.81
C ILE A 37 -8.90 -11.77 17.77
N TYR A 38 -9.44 -10.60 18.14
CA TYR A 38 -10.88 -10.33 18.12
C TYR A 38 -11.48 -10.52 16.72
N VAL A 39 -10.84 -9.93 15.69
CA VAL A 39 -11.29 -10.09 14.31
C VAL A 39 -11.21 -11.53 13.84
N LEU A 40 -10.13 -12.25 14.15
CA LEU A 40 -9.98 -13.66 13.77
C LEU A 40 -11.02 -14.57 14.46
N VAL A 41 -11.21 -14.40 15.76
CA VAL A 41 -12.16 -15.22 16.53
C VAL A 41 -13.60 -15.02 16.07
N ARG A 42 -13.94 -13.77 15.68
CA ARG A 42 -15.27 -13.46 15.14
C ARG A 42 -15.43 -13.80 13.66
N GLY A 43 -14.35 -13.70 12.88
CA GLY A 43 -14.40 -13.87 11.43
C GLY A 43 -14.28 -15.33 10.98
N ILE A 44 -13.31 -16.09 11.51
CA ILE A 44 -13.03 -17.47 11.08
C ILE A 44 -14.27 -18.38 11.08
N PRO A 45 -15.15 -18.39 12.11
CA PRO A 45 -16.33 -19.25 12.12
C PRO A 45 -17.31 -18.99 10.97
N ASN A 46 -17.29 -17.77 10.39
CA ASN A 46 -18.19 -17.38 9.30
C ASN A 46 -17.56 -17.60 7.91
N ILE A 47 -16.31 -18.04 7.82
CA ILE A 47 -15.64 -18.33 6.55
C ILE A 47 -16.07 -19.73 6.11
N THR A 48 -17.00 -19.80 5.16
CA THR A 48 -17.44 -21.04 4.54
C THR A 48 -16.87 -21.14 3.12
N TRP A 49 -16.78 -22.36 2.59
CA TRP A 49 -16.38 -22.55 1.19
C TRP A 49 -17.37 -21.90 0.23
N GLU A 50 -18.66 -21.93 0.58
CA GLU A 50 -19.70 -21.27 -0.20
C GLU A 50 -19.49 -19.77 -0.28
N LEU A 51 -19.18 -19.11 0.85
CA LEU A 51 -18.86 -17.67 0.90
C LEU A 51 -17.69 -17.30 -0.04
N LEU A 52 -16.65 -18.12 -0.07
CA LEU A 52 -15.44 -17.83 -0.86
C LEU A 52 -15.61 -18.13 -2.36
N SER A 53 -16.43 -19.11 -2.74
CA SER A 53 -16.48 -19.66 -4.09
C SER A 53 -17.68 -19.22 -4.91
N THR A 54 -18.63 -18.48 -4.31
CA THR A 54 -19.86 -18.10 -5.01
C THR A 54 -20.00 -16.57 -5.16
N ALA A 55 -20.85 -16.15 -6.11
CA ALA A 55 -21.35 -14.79 -6.19
C ALA A 55 -22.64 -14.66 -5.36
N PRO A 56 -22.93 -13.46 -4.84
CA PRO A 56 -24.19 -13.22 -4.12
C PRO A 56 -25.39 -13.36 -5.08
N SER A 57 -26.50 -13.90 -4.56
CA SER A 57 -27.73 -14.08 -5.31
C SER A 57 -28.93 -13.74 -4.44
N TYR A 58 -29.65 -12.72 -4.82
CA TYR A 58 -30.89 -12.32 -4.14
C TYR A 58 -32.02 -13.36 -4.27
N LEU A 59 -32.00 -14.16 -5.36
CA LEU A 59 -33.03 -15.17 -5.58
C LEU A 59 -32.90 -16.37 -4.65
N THR A 60 -31.68 -16.69 -4.24
CA THR A 60 -31.37 -17.84 -3.37
C THR A 60 -30.93 -17.43 -1.97
N GLU A 61 -31.01 -16.13 -1.64
CA GLU A 61 -30.53 -15.53 -0.39
C GLU A 61 -29.07 -15.92 -0.06
N ARG A 62 -28.30 -16.21 -1.12
CA ARG A 62 -26.92 -16.65 -0.99
C ARG A 62 -26.00 -15.46 -0.89
N ILE A 63 -25.10 -15.47 0.10
CA ILE A 63 -24.04 -14.50 0.27
C ILE A 63 -22.73 -15.12 -0.21
N GLY A 64 -22.07 -14.47 -1.18
CA GLY A 64 -20.79 -14.89 -1.70
C GLY A 64 -19.91 -13.68 -2.01
N ILE A 65 -18.60 -13.82 -1.82
CA ILE A 65 -17.61 -12.73 -1.98
C ILE A 65 -16.59 -12.99 -3.07
N LEU A 66 -16.77 -14.03 -3.90
CA LEU A 66 -15.86 -14.34 -4.99
C LEU A 66 -15.64 -13.16 -5.94
N PRO A 67 -16.68 -12.41 -6.38
CA PRO A 67 -16.50 -11.23 -7.22
C PRO A 67 -15.63 -10.19 -6.54
N ASP A 68 -15.82 -9.95 -5.24
CA ASP A 68 -15.10 -8.93 -4.49
C ASP A 68 -13.61 -9.28 -4.32
N ILE A 69 -13.30 -10.58 -4.20
CA ILE A 69 -11.93 -11.08 -4.20
C ILE A 69 -11.27 -10.80 -5.55
N LEU A 70 -11.92 -11.15 -6.66
CA LEU A 70 -11.40 -10.93 -8.01
C LEU A 70 -11.23 -9.45 -8.32
N ASN A 71 -12.23 -8.62 -8.00
CA ASN A 71 -12.19 -7.18 -8.18
C ASN A 71 -11.04 -6.54 -7.36
N THR A 72 -10.79 -7.05 -6.15
CA THR A 72 -9.66 -6.60 -5.33
C THR A 72 -8.33 -6.91 -6.00
N VAL A 73 -8.17 -8.10 -6.57
CA VAL A 73 -6.95 -8.47 -7.30
C VAL A 73 -6.80 -7.59 -8.55
N TYR A 74 -7.88 -7.39 -9.32
CA TYR A 74 -7.84 -6.55 -10.54
C TYR A 74 -7.42 -5.12 -10.24
N ILE A 75 -8.01 -4.50 -9.21
CA ILE A 75 -7.71 -3.10 -8.87
C ILE A 75 -6.28 -2.94 -8.32
N VAL A 76 -5.79 -3.88 -7.51
CA VAL A 76 -4.41 -3.88 -7.00
C VAL A 76 -3.42 -3.98 -8.17
N MET A 77 -3.64 -4.95 -9.06
CA MET A 77 -2.76 -5.15 -10.22
C MET A 77 -2.80 -3.96 -11.17
N ALA A 78 -3.98 -3.46 -11.54
CA ALA A 78 -4.12 -2.31 -12.43
C ALA A 78 -3.45 -1.06 -11.85
N THR A 79 -3.69 -0.78 -10.56
CA THR A 79 -3.07 0.38 -9.89
C THR A 79 -1.55 0.26 -9.86
N LEU A 80 -1.01 -0.89 -9.43
CA LEU A 80 0.44 -1.09 -9.34
C LEU A 80 1.12 -1.06 -10.71
N LEU A 81 0.52 -1.65 -11.74
CA LEU A 81 1.05 -1.62 -13.11
C LEU A 81 1.20 -0.20 -13.66
N ILE A 82 0.33 0.72 -13.25
CA ILE A 82 0.37 2.11 -13.69
C ILE A 82 1.28 2.94 -12.78
N VAL A 83 1.10 2.85 -11.45
CA VAL A 83 1.79 3.75 -10.51
C VAL A 83 3.29 3.45 -10.39
N LEU A 84 3.71 2.18 -10.53
CA LEU A 84 5.12 1.82 -10.40
C LEU A 84 6.01 2.48 -11.47
N PRO A 85 5.74 2.31 -12.79
CA PRO A 85 6.59 2.92 -13.79
C PRO A 85 6.56 4.44 -13.71
N ILE A 86 5.43 5.07 -13.39
CA ILE A 86 5.31 6.52 -13.26
C ILE A 86 6.06 7.00 -12.02
N GLY A 87 5.84 6.40 -10.85
CA GLY A 87 6.45 6.82 -9.59
C GLY A 87 7.95 6.58 -9.54
N VAL A 88 8.40 5.41 -10.01
CA VAL A 88 9.84 5.11 -10.12
C VAL A 88 10.51 6.01 -11.15
N GLY A 89 9.88 6.23 -12.31
CA GLY A 89 10.39 7.13 -13.33
C GLY A 89 10.51 8.58 -12.83
N ALA A 90 9.49 9.08 -12.13
CA ALA A 90 9.52 10.39 -11.49
C ALA A 90 10.63 10.50 -10.45
N ALA A 91 10.79 9.50 -9.59
CA ALA A 91 11.85 9.46 -8.58
C ALA A 91 13.25 9.50 -9.21
N ILE A 92 13.48 8.71 -10.26
CA ILE A 92 14.75 8.71 -11.01
C ILE A 92 15.00 10.09 -11.63
N TYR A 93 14.00 10.67 -12.28
CA TYR A 93 14.12 11.99 -12.89
C TYR A 93 14.51 13.06 -11.87
N LEU A 94 13.78 13.13 -10.75
CA LEU A 94 14.00 14.13 -9.70
C LEU A 94 15.34 13.94 -8.98
N THR A 95 15.83 12.71 -8.82
CA THR A 95 17.07 12.42 -8.10
C THR A 95 18.29 12.50 -8.99
N GLU A 96 18.22 12.00 -10.24
CA GLU A 96 19.40 11.83 -11.08
C GLU A 96 19.50 12.87 -12.21
N TYR A 97 18.37 13.39 -12.71
CA TYR A 97 18.35 14.25 -13.89
C TYR A 97 18.07 15.72 -13.60
N ALA A 98 17.20 16.02 -12.65
CA ALA A 98 16.74 17.36 -12.38
C ALA A 98 17.85 18.24 -11.80
N SER A 99 18.25 19.29 -12.56
CA SER A 99 19.28 20.25 -12.15
C SER A 99 18.70 21.40 -11.33
N ASN A 100 17.43 21.73 -11.53
CA ASN A 100 16.77 22.84 -10.82
C ASN A 100 16.25 22.42 -9.46
N LYS A 101 17.04 22.66 -8.41
CA LYS A 101 16.68 22.32 -7.02
C LYS A 101 15.38 22.97 -6.54
N LYS A 102 14.99 24.15 -7.05
CA LYS A 102 13.73 24.80 -6.68
C LYS A 102 12.54 24.04 -7.24
N LEU A 103 12.62 23.58 -8.49
CA LEU A 103 11.58 22.77 -9.12
C LEU A 103 11.43 21.41 -8.41
N VAL A 104 12.55 20.77 -8.08
CA VAL A 104 12.55 19.49 -7.31
C VAL A 104 11.84 19.70 -5.97
N GLY A 105 12.24 20.73 -5.21
CA GLY A 105 11.61 21.01 -3.90
C GLY A 105 10.12 21.33 -4.01
N MET A 106 9.68 22.01 -5.07
CA MET A 106 8.27 22.30 -5.29
C MET A 106 7.46 21.02 -5.59
N ILE A 107 8.01 20.09 -6.39
CA ILE A 107 7.36 18.80 -6.69
C ILE A 107 7.33 17.91 -5.45
N GLU A 108 8.43 17.85 -4.69
CA GLU A 108 8.48 17.09 -3.43
C GLU A 108 7.47 17.63 -2.42
N TYR A 109 7.36 18.94 -2.27
CA TYR A 109 6.35 19.58 -1.39
C TYR A 109 4.91 19.30 -1.86
N ALA A 110 4.64 19.38 -3.17
CA ALA A 110 3.33 19.05 -3.72
C ALA A 110 2.97 17.58 -3.46
N ALA A 111 3.92 16.65 -3.65
CA ALA A 111 3.71 15.24 -3.35
C ALA A 111 3.47 14.97 -1.86
N GLU A 112 4.18 15.68 -0.97
CA GLU A 112 3.95 15.58 0.47
C GLU A 112 2.57 16.11 0.88
N THR A 113 2.13 17.22 0.28
CA THR A 113 0.79 17.77 0.48
C THR A 113 -0.28 16.78 0.01
N LEU A 114 -0.11 16.18 -1.18
CA LEU A 114 -1.00 15.13 -1.69
C LEU A 114 -1.08 13.93 -0.71
N ALA A 115 0.05 13.46 -0.18
CA ALA A 115 0.05 12.33 0.76
C ALA A 115 -0.77 12.60 2.04
N GLY A 116 -0.96 13.87 2.42
CA GLY A 116 -1.74 14.28 3.60
C GLY A 116 -3.25 14.44 3.36
N ILE A 117 -3.72 14.36 2.11
CA ILE A 117 -5.15 14.52 1.80
C ILE A 117 -5.93 13.27 2.24
N PRO A 118 -7.09 13.42 2.95
CA PRO A 118 -7.96 12.30 3.29
C PRO A 118 -8.46 11.54 2.05
N SER A 119 -8.52 10.20 2.13
CA SER A 119 -8.87 9.34 0.99
C SER A 119 -10.27 9.61 0.41
N ILE A 120 -11.21 10.03 1.24
CA ILE A 120 -12.56 10.41 0.78
C ILE A 120 -12.54 11.57 -0.22
N ILE A 121 -11.61 12.52 -0.05
CA ILE A 121 -11.45 13.65 -0.99
C ILE A 121 -10.91 13.13 -2.31
N TYR A 122 -9.97 12.19 -2.29
CA TYR A 122 -9.52 11.50 -3.51
C TYR A 122 -10.67 10.79 -4.23
N GLY A 123 -11.56 10.15 -3.46
CA GLY A 123 -12.77 9.52 -4.03
C GLY A 123 -13.69 10.50 -4.73
N LEU A 124 -13.98 11.63 -4.09
CA LEU A 124 -14.84 12.68 -4.67
C LEU A 124 -14.20 13.32 -5.91
N VAL A 125 -12.91 13.66 -5.84
CA VAL A 125 -12.18 14.21 -7.00
C VAL A 125 -12.07 13.16 -8.11
N GLY A 126 -11.77 11.91 -7.78
CA GLY A 126 -11.70 10.79 -8.73
C GLY A 126 -13.06 10.53 -9.41
N MET A 127 -14.15 10.63 -8.68
CA MET A 127 -15.50 10.57 -9.23
C MET A 127 -15.73 11.68 -10.26
N LEU A 128 -15.36 12.91 -9.94
CA LEU A 128 -15.54 14.04 -10.85
C LEU A 128 -14.65 13.95 -12.09
N LEU A 129 -13.41 13.48 -11.94
CA LEU A 129 -12.44 13.41 -13.05
C LEU A 129 -12.61 12.16 -13.90
N PHE A 130 -12.77 10.99 -13.27
CA PHE A 130 -12.77 9.71 -13.96
C PHE A 130 -14.16 9.14 -14.13
N SER A 131 -14.95 9.00 -13.05
CA SER A 131 -16.25 8.35 -13.15
C SER A 131 -17.25 9.12 -14.02
N ASN A 132 -17.19 10.45 -14.03
CA ASN A 132 -18.02 11.26 -14.94
C ASN A 132 -17.61 11.10 -16.40
N SER A 133 -16.36 10.74 -16.69
CA SER A 133 -15.84 10.63 -18.05
C SER A 133 -15.96 9.21 -18.63
N ILE A 134 -15.62 8.20 -17.83
CA ILE A 134 -15.57 6.79 -18.29
C ILE A 134 -16.60 5.89 -17.59
N GLY A 135 -17.43 6.45 -16.73
CA GLY A 135 -18.37 5.70 -15.89
C GLY A 135 -17.75 5.23 -14.58
N THR A 136 -18.61 4.86 -13.61
CA THR A 136 -18.19 4.19 -12.39
C THR A 136 -17.71 2.80 -12.73
N CYS A 137 -16.42 2.52 -12.55
CA CYS A 137 -15.81 1.25 -12.90
C CYS A 137 -14.50 1.02 -12.15
N LEU A 138 -13.99 -0.22 -12.13
CA LEU A 138 -12.72 -0.54 -11.46
C LEU A 138 -11.54 0.25 -12.03
N LEU A 139 -11.56 0.59 -13.32
CA LEU A 139 -10.52 1.42 -13.92
C LEU A 139 -10.52 2.85 -13.37
N ALA A 140 -11.69 3.48 -13.19
CA ALA A 140 -11.81 4.79 -12.57
C ALA A 140 -11.28 4.76 -11.12
N GLY A 141 -11.61 3.70 -10.38
CA GLY A 141 -11.05 3.43 -9.06
C GLY A 141 -9.53 3.28 -9.09
N SER A 142 -9.00 2.48 -10.02
CA SER A 142 -7.56 2.27 -10.17
C SER A 142 -6.81 3.56 -10.47
N LEU A 143 -7.32 4.42 -11.37
CA LEU A 143 -6.71 5.71 -11.70
C LEU A 143 -6.70 6.66 -10.50
N THR A 144 -7.78 6.65 -9.71
CA THR A 144 -7.85 7.42 -8.46
C THR A 144 -6.79 6.94 -7.45
N LEU A 145 -6.65 5.62 -7.30
CA LEU A 145 -5.64 5.03 -6.43
C LEU A 145 -4.21 5.25 -6.95
N VAL A 146 -4.00 5.36 -8.26
CA VAL A 146 -2.70 5.75 -8.84
C VAL A 146 -2.29 7.13 -8.32
N ILE A 147 -3.17 8.13 -8.41
CA ILE A 147 -2.87 9.48 -7.92
C ILE A 147 -2.57 9.45 -6.41
N MET A 148 -3.35 8.70 -5.65
CA MET A 148 -3.19 8.59 -4.19
C MET A 148 -1.90 7.89 -3.76
N ASN A 149 -1.41 6.90 -4.54
CA ASN A 149 -0.22 6.12 -4.20
C ASN A 149 1.07 6.65 -4.85
N LEU A 150 0.96 7.52 -5.85
CA LEU A 150 2.11 8.10 -6.56
C LEU A 150 3.14 8.76 -5.62
N PRO A 151 2.75 9.59 -4.64
CA PRO A 151 3.69 10.19 -3.68
C PRO A 151 4.48 9.14 -2.89
N THR A 152 3.82 8.05 -2.46
CA THR A 152 4.44 6.98 -1.67
C THR A 152 5.53 6.27 -2.48
N ILE A 153 5.22 5.83 -3.71
CA ILE A 153 6.18 5.15 -4.59
C ILE A 153 7.34 6.08 -4.95
N MET A 154 7.03 7.32 -5.31
CA MET A 154 8.04 8.31 -5.67
C MET A 154 9.01 8.55 -4.51
N ARG A 155 8.50 8.80 -3.30
CA ARG A 155 9.31 9.12 -2.12
C ARG A 155 10.17 7.95 -1.66
N THR A 156 9.60 6.76 -1.51
CA THR A 156 10.36 5.57 -1.11
C THR A 156 11.47 5.23 -2.11
N THR A 157 11.19 5.41 -3.39
CA THR A 157 12.19 5.22 -4.46
C THR A 157 13.28 6.29 -4.39
N GLN A 158 12.92 7.57 -4.21
CA GLN A 158 13.92 8.66 -4.07
C GLN A 158 14.83 8.46 -2.85
N GLU A 159 14.24 8.10 -1.69
CA GLU A 159 15.02 7.83 -0.49
C GLU A 159 16.01 6.70 -0.72
N SER A 160 15.59 5.63 -1.39
CA SER A 160 16.48 4.52 -1.74
C SER A 160 17.55 4.88 -2.77
N LEU A 161 17.21 5.70 -3.79
CA LEU A 161 18.19 6.22 -4.74
C LEU A 161 19.29 7.04 -4.05
N LYS A 162 18.93 7.83 -3.04
CA LYS A 162 19.86 8.66 -2.24
C LYS A 162 20.81 7.81 -1.37
N THR A 163 20.48 6.55 -1.05
CA THR A 163 21.37 5.68 -0.28
C THR A 163 22.54 5.12 -1.07
N VAL A 164 22.47 5.11 -2.41
CA VAL A 164 23.55 4.64 -3.27
C VAL A 164 24.74 5.62 -3.18
N PRO A 165 25.96 5.16 -2.79
CA PRO A 165 27.12 6.03 -2.63
C PRO A 165 27.47 6.77 -3.92
N GLN A 166 27.85 8.05 -3.78
CA GLN A 166 28.24 8.89 -4.91
C GLN A 166 29.47 8.34 -5.65
N SER A 167 30.39 7.70 -4.92
CA SER A 167 31.60 7.08 -5.49
C SER A 167 31.30 6.02 -6.55
N TYR A 168 30.17 5.31 -6.45
CA TYR A 168 29.77 4.33 -7.46
C TYR A 168 29.36 5.01 -8.77
N ARG A 169 28.69 6.16 -8.67
CA ARG A 169 28.33 6.98 -9.85
C ARG A 169 29.58 7.54 -10.51
N GLU A 170 30.47 8.13 -9.72
CA GLU A 170 31.73 8.72 -10.18
C GLU A 170 32.65 7.67 -10.82
N GLY A 171 32.77 6.49 -10.20
CA GLY A 171 33.55 5.39 -10.78
C GLY A 171 33.00 4.92 -12.13
N ALA A 172 31.68 4.79 -12.26
CA ALA A 172 31.04 4.44 -13.53
C ALA A 172 31.21 5.54 -14.60
N PHE A 173 31.13 6.81 -14.24
CA PHE A 173 31.39 7.94 -15.14
C PHE A 173 32.89 7.96 -15.56
N GLY A 174 33.78 7.67 -14.62
CA GLY A 174 35.25 7.58 -14.92
C GLY A 174 35.59 6.48 -15.93
N LEU A 175 34.78 5.40 -15.97
CA LEU A 175 34.88 4.34 -16.98
C LEU A 175 34.18 4.70 -18.31
N GLY A 176 33.70 5.93 -18.47
CA GLY A 176 33.04 6.41 -19.70
C GLY A 176 31.58 6.02 -19.86
N ALA A 177 30.91 5.55 -18.78
CA ALA A 177 29.50 5.21 -18.86
C ALA A 177 28.64 6.48 -18.99
N GLY A 178 27.68 6.49 -19.93
CA GLY A 178 26.68 7.55 -20.05
C GLY A 178 25.68 7.52 -18.89
N LYS A 179 25.03 8.65 -18.60
CA LYS A 179 24.16 8.85 -17.43
C LYS A 179 23.05 7.78 -17.30
N TRP A 180 22.35 7.45 -18.37
CA TRP A 180 21.33 6.39 -18.37
C TRP A 180 21.92 5.02 -18.04
N ARG A 181 23.13 4.73 -18.54
CA ARG A 181 23.81 3.45 -18.25
C ARG A 181 24.14 3.37 -16.77
N VAL A 182 24.65 4.44 -16.16
CA VAL A 182 24.92 4.50 -14.71
C VAL A 182 23.63 4.27 -13.91
N VAL A 183 22.54 4.95 -14.27
CA VAL A 183 21.25 4.76 -13.61
C VAL A 183 20.79 3.30 -13.70
N ARG A 184 20.80 2.71 -14.89
CA ARG A 184 20.27 1.36 -15.12
C ARG A 184 21.13 0.24 -14.50
N THR A 185 22.46 0.37 -14.52
CA THR A 185 23.38 -0.70 -14.14
C THR A 185 23.97 -0.57 -12.74
N VAL A 186 23.99 0.64 -12.17
CA VAL A 186 24.57 0.90 -10.86
C VAL A 186 23.50 1.35 -9.86
N VAL A 187 22.74 2.39 -10.20
CA VAL A 187 21.86 3.06 -9.25
C VAL A 187 20.57 2.25 -9.03
N LEU A 188 19.86 1.87 -10.10
CA LEU A 188 18.61 1.10 -10.02
C LEU A 188 18.79 -0.24 -9.30
N PRO A 189 19.80 -1.08 -9.65
CA PRO A 189 20.04 -2.28 -8.88
C PRO A 189 20.38 -1.98 -7.41
N GLY A 190 21.01 -0.82 -7.15
CA GLY A 190 21.32 -0.33 -5.80
C GLY A 190 20.08 0.01 -4.96
N CYS A 191 18.95 0.37 -5.55
CA CYS A 191 17.75 0.86 -4.87
C CYS A 191 16.52 -0.07 -4.95
N VAL A 192 16.67 -1.30 -5.47
CA VAL A 192 15.55 -2.26 -5.61
C VAL A 192 14.79 -2.47 -4.30
N ASP A 193 15.48 -2.48 -3.15
CA ASP A 193 14.86 -2.67 -1.83
C ASP A 193 13.84 -1.56 -1.51
N GLY A 194 14.13 -0.31 -1.87
CA GLY A 194 13.19 0.80 -1.67
C GLY A 194 12.00 0.76 -2.61
N VAL A 195 12.22 0.33 -3.85
CA VAL A 195 11.11 0.13 -4.81
C VAL A 195 10.18 -0.98 -4.31
N ILE A 196 10.73 -2.10 -3.86
CA ILE A 196 9.93 -3.21 -3.29
C ILE A 196 9.18 -2.72 -2.04
N THR A 197 9.84 -1.98 -1.15
CA THR A 197 9.19 -1.40 0.04
C THR A 197 8.04 -0.48 -0.36
N GLY A 198 8.24 0.38 -1.35
CA GLY A 198 7.19 1.23 -1.91
C GLY A 198 6.00 0.43 -2.47
N CYS A 199 6.28 -0.67 -3.19
CA CYS A 199 5.25 -1.60 -3.67
C CYS A 199 4.44 -2.20 -2.52
N ILE A 200 5.10 -2.67 -1.46
CA ILE A 200 4.45 -3.28 -0.29
C ILE A 200 3.52 -2.28 0.38
N LEU A 201 4.03 -1.09 0.68
CA LEU A 201 3.26 -0.02 1.32
C LEU A 201 2.05 0.38 0.48
N SER A 202 2.24 0.52 -0.84
CA SER A 202 1.15 0.86 -1.76
C SER A 202 0.14 -0.28 -1.89
N ALA A 203 0.56 -1.54 -2.01
CA ALA A 203 -0.34 -2.68 -2.06
C ALA A 203 -1.20 -2.77 -0.78
N GLY A 204 -0.58 -2.61 0.39
CA GLY A 204 -1.31 -2.58 1.66
C GLY A 204 -2.33 -1.44 1.74
N ARG A 205 -1.97 -0.25 1.25
CA ARG A 205 -2.87 0.92 1.20
C ARG A 205 -4.03 0.70 0.22
N ILE A 206 -3.77 0.14 -0.97
CA ILE A 206 -4.79 -0.20 -1.97
C ILE A 206 -5.77 -1.23 -1.41
N LEU A 207 -5.26 -2.29 -0.78
CA LEU A 207 -6.09 -3.33 -0.16
C LEU A 207 -6.98 -2.80 0.96
N GLY A 208 -6.52 -1.82 1.71
CA GLY A 208 -7.28 -1.22 2.81
C GLY A 208 -8.21 -0.09 2.39
N GLU A 209 -8.20 0.34 1.11
CA GLU A 209 -8.95 1.51 0.68
C GLU A 209 -10.41 1.15 0.37
N SER A 210 -11.33 1.83 1.05
CA SER A 210 -12.78 1.71 0.81
C SER A 210 -13.40 3.04 0.40
N ALA A 211 -13.04 4.14 1.07
CA ALA A 211 -13.72 5.41 0.90
C ALA A 211 -13.58 5.98 -0.52
N ALA A 212 -12.38 5.97 -1.09
CA ALA A 212 -12.19 6.43 -2.46
C ALA A 212 -12.89 5.52 -3.48
N LEU A 213 -12.89 4.20 -3.25
CA LEU A 213 -13.46 3.21 -4.17
C LEU A 213 -14.99 3.21 -4.19
N LEU A 214 -15.65 3.51 -3.08
CA LEU A 214 -17.11 3.69 -3.04
C LEU A 214 -17.61 4.70 -4.08
N PHE A 215 -16.87 5.78 -4.28
CA PHE A 215 -17.25 6.84 -5.22
C PHE A 215 -16.80 6.58 -6.66
N THR A 216 -15.79 5.74 -6.87
CA THR A 216 -15.13 5.62 -8.17
C THR A 216 -15.29 4.24 -8.80
N ALA A 217 -15.13 3.16 -8.05
CA ALA A 217 -15.26 1.78 -8.52
C ALA A 217 -16.68 1.22 -8.40
N GLY A 218 -17.46 1.74 -7.45
CA GLY A 218 -18.82 1.28 -7.16
C GLY A 218 -18.86 0.08 -6.19
N PHE A 219 -20.02 -0.52 -6.09
CA PHE A 219 -20.32 -1.57 -5.10
C PHE A 219 -21.07 -2.78 -5.71
N ALA A 220 -20.93 -3.00 -7.01
CA ALA A 220 -21.56 -4.16 -7.67
C ALA A 220 -20.77 -5.45 -7.39
N HIS A 221 -21.50 -6.51 -7.01
CA HIS A 221 -20.92 -7.84 -6.72
C HIS A 221 -21.08 -8.77 -7.93
N THR A 222 -20.50 -8.39 -9.08
CA THR A 222 -20.62 -9.15 -10.34
C THR A 222 -19.29 -9.80 -10.71
N ILE A 223 -19.36 -11.04 -11.23
CA ILE A 223 -18.20 -11.72 -11.80
C ILE A 223 -18.04 -11.29 -13.24
N ASN A 224 -16.95 -10.63 -13.56
CA ASN A 224 -16.59 -10.21 -14.91
C ASN A 224 -15.22 -10.79 -15.29
N GLY A 225 -14.96 -10.93 -16.59
CA GLY A 225 -13.61 -11.23 -17.08
C GLY A 225 -12.62 -10.09 -16.77
N VAL A 226 -11.32 -10.33 -16.93
CA VAL A 226 -10.30 -9.34 -16.54
C VAL A 226 -10.46 -8.00 -17.25
N VAL A 227 -10.71 -8.00 -18.55
CA VAL A 227 -10.85 -6.77 -19.34
C VAL A 227 -12.20 -6.12 -19.10
N ASP A 228 -13.28 -6.91 -19.16
CA ASP A 228 -14.64 -6.42 -18.91
C ASP A 228 -14.79 -5.98 -17.43
N GLY A 229 -14.11 -6.66 -16.52
CA GLY A 229 -14.10 -6.34 -15.10
C GLY A 229 -13.55 -4.95 -14.82
N LEU A 230 -12.48 -4.53 -15.48
CA LEU A 230 -11.93 -3.19 -15.31
C LEU A 230 -12.87 -2.09 -15.81
N SER A 231 -13.70 -2.39 -16.80
CA SER A 231 -14.66 -1.45 -17.39
C SER A 231 -16.03 -1.48 -16.70
N ALA A 232 -16.26 -2.44 -15.81
CA ALA A 232 -17.52 -2.59 -15.08
C ALA A 232 -17.42 -2.05 -13.65
N PRO A 233 -18.54 -1.63 -13.04
CA PRO A 233 -18.59 -1.35 -11.60
C PRO A 233 -18.30 -2.61 -10.81
N GLY A 234 -17.53 -2.47 -9.72
CA GLY A 234 -17.19 -3.62 -8.88
C GLY A 234 -16.80 -3.25 -7.46
N ALA A 235 -17.37 -3.95 -6.49
CA ALA A 235 -16.96 -3.85 -5.11
C ALA A 235 -15.61 -4.55 -4.90
N THR A 236 -14.72 -3.93 -4.12
CA THR A 236 -13.57 -4.61 -3.54
C THR A 236 -13.96 -5.23 -2.19
N LEU A 237 -13.12 -6.11 -1.64
CA LEU A 237 -13.34 -6.70 -0.32
C LEU A 237 -13.56 -5.66 0.79
N THR A 238 -12.85 -4.51 0.74
CA THR A 238 -13.02 -3.42 1.72
C THR A 238 -14.33 -2.66 1.52
N VAL A 239 -14.76 -2.47 0.28
CA VAL A 239 -16.08 -1.89 -0.03
C VAL A 239 -17.18 -2.88 0.39
N ALA A 240 -17.04 -4.15 0.06
CA ALA A 240 -17.98 -5.21 0.48
C ALA A 240 -18.09 -5.28 2.01
N LEU A 241 -16.98 -5.24 2.74
CA LEU A 241 -16.99 -5.18 4.21
C LEU A 241 -17.82 -4.00 4.72
N TYR A 242 -17.67 -2.81 4.12
CA TYR A 242 -18.46 -1.65 4.50
C TYR A 242 -19.96 -1.87 4.22
N VAL A 243 -20.31 -2.37 3.04
CA VAL A 243 -21.70 -2.62 2.62
C VAL A 243 -22.36 -3.65 3.53
N TYR A 244 -21.72 -4.82 3.75
CA TYR A 244 -22.26 -5.87 4.63
C TYR A 244 -22.39 -5.40 6.08
N ALA A 245 -21.39 -4.67 6.62
CA ALA A 245 -21.43 -4.21 8.00
C ALA A 245 -22.42 -3.06 8.22
N LYS A 246 -22.44 -2.05 7.32
CA LYS A 246 -23.14 -0.79 7.57
C LYS A 246 -24.54 -0.74 6.95
N GLU A 247 -24.70 -1.30 5.74
CA GLU A 247 -25.95 -1.17 5.00
C GLU A 247 -26.85 -2.41 5.15
N GLN A 248 -26.25 -3.60 5.21
CA GLN A 248 -27.02 -4.85 5.30
C GLN A 248 -27.12 -5.39 6.75
N GLY A 249 -26.25 -4.95 7.66
CA GLY A 249 -26.25 -5.43 9.06
C GLY A 249 -25.71 -6.85 9.23
N GLU A 250 -25.09 -7.44 8.19
CA GLU A 250 -24.53 -8.79 8.18
C GLU A 250 -23.13 -8.83 8.82
N PHE A 251 -23.07 -8.64 10.14
CA PHE A 251 -21.80 -8.54 10.88
C PHE A 251 -20.97 -9.83 10.79
N GLY A 252 -21.59 -11.01 10.69
CA GLY A 252 -20.87 -12.28 10.54
C GLY A 252 -20.02 -12.29 9.26
N VAL A 253 -20.62 -11.90 8.13
CA VAL A 253 -19.96 -11.78 6.84
C VAL A 253 -18.89 -10.69 6.86
N ALA A 254 -19.20 -9.54 7.45
CA ALA A 254 -18.25 -8.46 7.59
C ALA A 254 -16.99 -8.87 8.38
N PHE A 255 -17.13 -9.59 9.49
CA PHE A 255 -15.99 -10.14 10.23
C PHE A 255 -15.24 -11.21 9.43
N ALA A 256 -15.92 -12.04 8.63
CA ALA A 256 -15.26 -12.99 7.74
C ALA A 256 -14.39 -12.25 6.70
N ILE A 257 -14.93 -11.23 6.04
CA ILE A 257 -14.18 -10.41 5.08
C ILE A 257 -13.00 -9.71 5.75
N ALA A 258 -13.19 -9.16 6.96
CA ALA A 258 -12.10 -8.52 7.71
C ALA A 258 -10.98 -9.51 8.04
N ALA A 259 -11.31 -10.75 8.44
CA ALA A 259 -10.32 -11.78 8.69
C ALA A 259 -9.57 -12.19 7.41
N ILE A 260 -10.28 -12.32 6.27
CA ILE A 260 -9.70 -12.62 4.97
C ILE A 260 -8.73 -11.50 4.54
N LEU A 261 -9.14 -10.23 4.63
CA LEU A 261 -8.30 -9.07 4.31
C LEU A 261 -7.04 -9.04 5.19
N MET A 262 -7.17 -9.34 6.47
CA MET A 262 -6.04 -9.39 7.40
C MET A 262 -5.05 -10.49 7.01
N VAL A 263 -5.53 -11.70 6.72
CA VAL A 263 -4.69 -12.81 6.23
C VAL A 263 -4.04 -12.47 4.90
N LEU A 264 -4.80 -11.91 3.96
CA LEU A 264 -4.30 -11.50 2.65
C LEU A 264 -3.19 -10.45 2.77
N THR A 265 -3.37 -9.44 3.61
CA THR A 265 -2.36 -8.41 3.89
C THR A 265 -1.10 -9.02 4.50
N LEU A 266 -1.23 -9.93 5.46
CA LEU A 266 -0.09 -10.64 6.06
C LEU A 266 0.65 -11.47 5.01
N LEU A 267 -0.06 -12.19 4.14
CA LEU A 267 0.54 -12.99 3.07
C LEU A 267 1.30 -12.12 2.06
N ILE A 268 0.72 -10.99 1.65
CA ILE A 268 1.38 -10.06 0.74
C ILE A 268 2.64 -9.46 1.37
N ASN A 269 2.58 -9.02 2.62
CA ASN A 269 3.73 -8.50 3.33
C ASN A 269 4.82 -9.56 3.52
N PHE A 270 4.44 -10.80 3.81
CA PHE A 270 5.38 -11.91 3.93
C PHE A 270 6.03 -12.25 2.58
N ALA A 271 5.24 -12.39 1.51
CA ALA A 271 5.75 -12.65 0.17
C ALA A 271 6.73 -11.55 -0.28
N ALA A 272 6.37 -10.30 -0.05
CA ALA A 272 7.20 -9.17 -0.40
C ALA A 272 8.50 -9.12 0.40
N THR A 273 8.47 -9.47 1.70
CA THR A 273 9.68 -9.61 2.54
C THR A 273 10.59 -10.74 2.02
N LEU A 274 10.03 -11.85 1.55
CA LEU A 274 10.80 -12.93 0.92
C LEU A 274 11.48 -12.46 -0.37
N VAL A 275 10.76 -11.73 -1.22
CA VAL A 275 11.30 -11.14 -2.44
C VAL A 275 12.46 -10.19 -2.11
N GLN A 276 12.27 -9.29 -1.14
CA GLN A 276 13.31 -8.36 -0.69
C GLN A 276 14.57 -9.11 -0.20
N LYS A 277 14.41 -10.13 0.64
CA LYS A 277 15.53 -10.96 1.12
C LYS A 277 16.26 -11.69 -0.02
N HIS A 278 15.52 -12.17 -1.03
CA HIS A 278 16.13 -12.83 -2.18
C HIS A 278 17.01 -11.87 -2.99
N PHE A 279 16.55 -10.65 -3.23
CA PHE A 279 17.34 -9.63 -3.94
C PHE A 279 18.52 -9.14 -3.10
N ALA A 280 18.36 -8.94 -1.79
CA ALA A 280 19.45 -8.55 -0.90
C ALA A 280 20.58 -9.59 -0.87
N LYS A 281 20.26 -10.89 -0.86
CA LYS A 281 21.26 -11.96 -0.87
C LYS A 281 22.09 -12.02 -2.17
N ARG A 282 21.51 -11.64 -3.32
CA ARG A 282 22.24 -11.57 -4.58
C ARG A 282 23.26 -10.42 -4.66
N ARG A 283 23.19 -9.46 -3.77
CA ARG A 283 24.14 -8.33 -3.70
C ARG A 283 25.35 -8.62 -2.82
N SER A 284 25.26 -9.57 -1.90
CA SER A 284 26.36 -9.95 -1.00
C SER A 284 27.30 -11.00 -1.62
N LEU A 285 27.04 -11.43 -2.84
CA LEU A 285 27.89 -12.28 -3.68
C LEU A 285 28.51 -11.47 -4.82
#